data_85e27a37003e0d936aa574251500d744
#
_entry.id   85e27a37003e0d936aa574251500d744
#
_cell.length_a   1.000
_cell.length_b   1.000
_cell.length_c   1.000
_cell.angle_alpha   90.00
_cell.angle_beta   90.00
_cell.angle_gamma   90.00
#
_symmetry.space_group_name_H-M   'P 1'
#
loop_
_entity.id
_entity.type
_entity.pdbx_description
1 polymer ?
#
loop_
_entity_poly.entity_id
_entity_poly.type
_entity_poly.pdbx_seq_one_letter_code
_entity_poly.pdbx_strand_id
1 'polypeptide(L)'
;LTGGGTAGHVSLNQAIIPELLAQGYDVHYIGSHDGIEKELIGDAFPQVPYHEISSGKLRRYFSLKNFTDPFRVVLGIGQALSIIRKVKPKIIFSKGGFVSVPVVIAAKLANVPVVVHESDVTPGLANKIALPFASHIFTVFKETMQHLPNDKATCTGSIIRQQLFEGDKERGLKLCGFEGNKKVLLVMGGSLGSVILNDALRGNLKQLLPTFNIVHLCGKGNLDESLIHVEGYRQFEYVTDELSDILFLANFVVSRAGSNSIFEFLALHKPMLLIPLSAAKSRGDQILNAN
;
A
#
# COMPACT_ATOMS: atom_id res chain seq x y z
N LEU A 1 -2.75 6.73 -14.54
CA LEU A 1 -2.30 6.51 -13.18
C LEU A 1 -0.95 5.82 -13.15
N THR A 2 -0.17 6.00 -12.07
CA THR A 2 1.08 5.25 -11.83
C THR A 2 1.36 5.11 -10.34
N GLY A 3 2.07 4.06 -9.98
CA GLY A 3 2.48 3.76 -8.61
C GLY A 3 2.78 2.27 -8.47
N GLY A 4 3.69 1.88 -7.60
CA GLY A 4 3.98 0.45 -7.47
C GLY A 4 5.17 0.12 -6.58
N GLY A 5 5.59 -1.12 -6.65
CA GLY A 5 6.66 -1.69 -5.84
C GLY A 5 6.22 -2.20 -4.47
N THR A 6 5.09 -1.72 -3.93
CA THR A 6 4.44 -2.25 -2.71
C THR A 6 2.93 -2.13 -2.84
N ALA A 7 2.17 -2.97 -2.14
CA ALA A 7 0.71 -2.88 -2.11
C ALA A 7 0.21 -1.51 -1.61
N GLY A 8 0.93 -0.87 -0.69
CA GLY A 8 0.58 0.48 -0.21
C GLY A 8 0.64 1.57 -1.28
N HIS A 9 1.49 1.43 -2.31
CA HIS A 9 1.51 2.35 -3.45
C HIS A 9 0.43 2.04 -4.49
N VAL A 10 -0.23 0.89 -4.40
CA VAL A 10 -1.29 0.46 -5.32
C VAL A 10 -2.67 0.70 -4.72
N SER A 11 -2.84 0.49 -3.42
CA SER A 11 -4.14 0.52 -2.73
C SER A 11 -4.92 1.83 -2.92
N LEU A 12 -4.22 2.97 -2.95
CA LEU A 12 -4.87 4.26 -3.24
C LEU A 12 -5.38 4.31 -4.68
N ASN A 13 -4.58 3.86 -5.65
CA ASN A 13 -5.01 3.80 -7.04
C ASN A 13 -6.22 2.89 -7.20
N GLN A 14 -6.25 1.75 -6.49
CA GLN A 14 -7.44 0.87 -6.46
C GLN A 14 -8.66 1.58 -5.87
N ALA A 15 -8.48 2.46 -4.89
CA ALA A 15 -9.59 3.21 -4.30
C ALA A 15 -10.17 4.28 -5.25
N ILE A 16 -9.35 4.93 -6.06
CA ILE A 16 -9.80 6.02 -6.95
C ILE A 16 -10.23 5.55 -8.34
N ILE A 17 -9.78 4.39 -8.82
CA ILE A 17 -10.14 3.87 -10.15
C ILE A 17 -11.66 3.74 -10.34
N PRO A 18 -12.43 3.12 -9.41
CA PRO A 18 -13.88 2.98 -9.57
C PRO A 18 -14.58 4.33 -9.72
N GLU A 19 -14.19 5.31 -8.92
CA GLU A 19 -14.75 6.66 -8.97
C GLU A 19 -14.47 7.37 -10.29
N LEU A 20 -13.23 7.25 -10.79
CA LEU A 20 -12.86 7.83 -12.09
C LEU A 20 -13.64 7.19 -13.23
N LEU A 21 -13.78 5.86 -13.23
CA LEU A 21 -14.55 5.14 -14.23
C LEU A 21 -16.04 5.50 -14.17
N ALA A 22 -16.64 5.61 -12.97
CA ALA A 22 -18.02 6.01 -12.77
C ALA A 22 -18.30 7.44 -13.28
N GLN A 23 -17.30 8.33 -13.22
CA GLN A 23 -17.37 9.68 -13.77
C GLN A 23 -17.07 9.75 -15.27
N GLY A 24 -16.86 8.62 -15.94
CA GLY A 24 -16.64 8.52 -17.39
C GLY A 24 -15.22 8.87 -17.84
N TYR A 25 -14.23 8.84 -16.94
CA TYR A 25 -12.83 9.01 -17.33
C TYR A 25 -12.28 7.76 -18.01
N ASP A 26 -11.50 7.96 -19.07
CA ASP A 26 -10.69 6.90 -19.67
C ASP A 26 -9.41 6.75 -18.85
N VAL A 27 -9.33 5.65 -18.10
CA VAL A 27 -8.28 5.40 -17.11
C VAL A 27 -7.27 4.42 -17.67
N HIS A 28 -5.99 4.81 -17.69
CA HIS A 28 -4.86 3.97 -18.04
C HIS A 28 -3.90 3.84 -16.85
N TYR A 29 -3.23 2.71 -16.72
CA TYR A 29 -2.22 2.47 -15.69
C TYR A 29 -0.85 2.22 -16.30
N ILE A 30 0.18 2.90 -15.81
CA ILE A 30 1.57 2.65 -16.18
C ILE A 30 2.30 2.08 -14.96
N GLY A 31 2.83 0.87 -15.11
CA GLY A 31 3.53 0.14 -14.05
C GLY A 31 4.72 -0.66 -14.57
N SER A 32 5.38 -1.42 -13.70
CA SER A 32 6.52 -2.25 -14.07
C SER A 32 6.08 -3.60 -14.65
N HIS A 33 7.01 -4.30 -15.34
CA HIS A 33 6.78 -5.63 -15.90
C HIS A 33 6.49 -6.68 -14.82
N ASP A 34 7.22 -6.63 -13.69
CA ASP A 34 7.25 -7.65 -12.65
C ASP A 34 6.80 -7.13 -11.28
N GLY A 35 6.13 -5.97 -11.23
CA GLY A 35 5.67 -5.39 -9.98
C GLY A 35 4.35 -5.97 -9.51
N ILE A 36 4.14 -5.96 -8.19
CA ILE A 36 2.87 -6.36 -7.57
C ILE A 36 1.68 -5.55 -8.12
N GLU A 37 1.93 -4.33 -8.60
CA GLU A 37 0.91 -3.47 -9.20
C GLU A 37 0.29 -4.08 -10.45
N LYS A 38 1.02 -4.90 -11.21
CA LYS A 38 0.51 -5.55 -12.41
C LYS A 38 -0.59 -6.56 -12.07
N GLU A 39 -0.35 -7.40 -11.08
CA GLU A 39 -1.32 -8.37 -10.57
C GLU A 39 -2.51 -7.64 -9.93
N LEU A 40 -2.25 -6.74 -8.98
CA LEU A 40 -3.30 -6.06 -8.21
C LEU A 40 -4.23 -5.17 -9.06
N ILE A 41 -3.71 -4.55 -10.12
CA ILE A 41 -4.54 -3.72 -11.02
C ILE A 41 -5.19 -4.58 -12.10
N GLY A 42 -4.46 -5.55 -12.67
CA GLY A 42 -4.97 -6.41 -13.72
C GLY A 42 -6.14 -7.29 -13.26
N ASP A 43 -6.04 -7.84 -12.07
CA ASP A 43 -7.08 -8.70 -11.49
C ASP A 43 -8.31 -7.89 -11.07
N ALA A 44 -8.11 -6.74 -10.40
CA ALA A 44 -9.22 -5.93 -9.90
C ALA A 44 -9.90 -5.09 -10.98
N PHE A 45 -9.17 -4.67 -12.03
CA PHE A 45 -9.69 -3.76 -13.06
C PHE A 45 -9.26 -4.19 -14.47
N PRO A 46 -9.74 -5.34 -14.98
CA PRO A 46 -9.35 -5.86 -16.30
C PRO A 46 -9.72 -4.92 -17.46
N GLN A 47 -10.64 -3.99 -17.24
CA GLN A 47 -11.04 -2.96 -18.20
C GLN A 47 -10.06 -1.78 -18.28
N VAL A 48 -9.12 -1.63 -17.32
CA VAL A 48 -8.10 -0.56 -17.29
C VAL A 48 -6.86 -1.02 -18.06
N PRO A 49 -6.52 -0.40 -19.21
CA PRO A 49 -5.32 -0.77 -19.95
C PRO A 49 -4.06 -0.58 -19.10
N TYR A 50 -3.31 -1.66 -18.89
CA TYR A 50 -2.04 -1.67 -18.18
C TYR A 50 -0.89 -1.57 -19.17
N HIS A 51 -0.03 -0.57 -18.99
CA HIS A 51 1.14 -0.31 -19.81
C HIS A 51 2.42 -0.61 -19.03
N GLU A 52 3.24 -1.48 -19.55
CA GLU A 52 4.47 -1.92 -18.91
C GLU A 52 5.65 -1.03 -19.28
N ILE A 53 6.44 -0.66 -18.30
CA ILE A 53 7.71 0.04 -18.50
C ILE A 53 8.84 -0.58 -17.70
N SER A 54 10.05 -0.35 -18.14
CA SER A 54 11.25 -0.64 -17.38
C SER A 54 11.36 0.34 -16.20
N SER A 55 11.68 -0.17 -15.02
CA SER A 55 11.93 0.65 -13.84
C SER A 55 13.20 0.17 -13.13
N GLY A 56 13.97 1.11 -12.60
CA GLY A 56 15.10 0.82 -11.72
C GLY A 56 14.64 0.84 -10.26
N LYS A 57 15.32 0.07 -9.41
CA LYS A 57 15.15 0.15 -7.95
C LYS A 57 16.40 0.77 -7.36
N LEU A 58 16.32 1.98 -6.82
CA LEU A 58 17.42 2.56 -6.04
C LEU A 58 17.53 1.80 -4.71
N ARG A 59 18.45 0.83 -4.67
CA ARG A 59 18.73 0.04 -3.47
C ARG A 59 19.71 0.76 -2.57
N ARG A 60 19.46 0.72 -1.25
CA ARG A 60 20.32 1.34 -0.25
C ARG A 60 21.56 0.51 0.08
N TYR A 61 21.62 -0.74 -0.39
CA TYR A 61 22.77 -1.63 -0.24
C TYR A 61 23.51 -1.79 -1.56
N PHE A 62 24.79 -2.11 -1.48
CA PHE A 62 25.61 -2.37 -2.67
C PHE A 62 25.06 -3.58 -3.43
N SER A 63 24.75 -3.38 -4.70
CA SER A 63 24.31 -4.43 -5.62
C SER A 63 24.80 -4.10 -7.02
N LEU A 64 25.27 -5.09 -7.77
CA LEU A 64 25.65 -4.94 -9.17
C LEU A 64 24.51 -4.38 -10.03
N LYS A 65 23.25 -4.61 -9.61
CA LYS A 65 22.06 -4.03 -10.26
C LYS A 65 21.98 -2.50 -10.12
N ASN A 66 22.68 -1.89 -9.15
CA ASN A 66 22.74 -0.44 -9.03
C ASN A 66 23.41 0.23 -10.22
N PHE A 67 24.28 -0.49 -10.96
CA PHE A 67 24.92 0.01 -12.18
C PHE A 67 23.98 -0.08 -13.40
N THR A 68 23.06 -1.04 -13.43
CA THR A 68 22.10 -1.21 -14.54
C THR A 68 20.78 -0.44 -14.33
N ASP A 69 20.42 -0.14 -13.08
CA ASP A 69 19.17 0.53 -12.76
C ASP A 69 19.05 1.93 -13.37
N PRO A 70 20.09 2.80 -13.46
CA PRO A 70 20.00 4.07 -14.17
C PRO A 70 19.63 3.91 -15.66
N PHE A 71 20.22 2.92 -16.35
CA PHE A 71 19.88 2.64 -17.75
C PHE A 71 18.43 2.18 -17.91
N ARG A 72 17.91 1.38 -16.94
CA ARG A 72 16.51 0.96 -16.92
C ARG A 72 15.58 2.16 -16.71
N VAL A 73 15.97 3.12 -15.87
CA VAL A 73 15.20 4.35 -15.68
C VAL A 73 15.14 5.16 -16.98
N VAL A 74 16.28 5.34 -17.67
CA VAL A 74 16.33 6.06 -18.96
C VAL A 74 15.46 5.36 -20.01
N LEU A 75 15.56 4.02 -20.12
CA LEU A 75 14.70 3.24 -21.00
C LEU A 75 13.22 3.41 -20.65
N GLY A 76 12.90 3.35 -19.34
CA GLY A 76 11.55 3.56 -18.84
C GLY A 76 10.99 4.95 -19.16
N ILE A 77 11.82 6.01 -19.13
CA ILE A 77 11.41 7.35 -19.55
C ILE A 77 11.01 7.35 -21.03
N GLY A 78 11.81 6.73 -21.90
CA GLY A 78 11.49 6.61 -23.33
C GLY A 78 10.21 5.84 -23.59
N GLN A 79 10.00 4.71 -22.89
CA GLN A 79 8.78 3.90 -22.97
C GLN A 79 7.57 4.69 -22.47
N ALA A 80 7.66 5.32 -21.29
CA ALA A 80 6.59 6.13 -20.72
C ALA A 80 6.23 7.31 -21.64
N LEU A 81 7.23 7.97 -22.23
CA LEU A 81 7.01 9.08 -23.18
C LEU A 81 6.25 8.62 -24.43
N SER A 82 6.59 7.45 -24.96
CA SER A 82 5.87 6.84 -26.09
C SER A 82 4.41 6.57 -25.74
N ILE A 83 4.15 5.96 -24.55
CA ILE A 83 2.81 5.69 -24.05
C ILE A 83 2.02 7.00 -23.88
N ILE A 84 2.60 8.00 -23.21
CA ILE A 84 1.96 9.30 -22.96
C ILE A 84 1.60 10.01 -24.29
N ARG A 85 2.48 9.97 -25.29
CA ARG A 85 2.21 10.55 -26.60
C ARG A 85 1.10 9.83 -27.37
N LYS A 86 0.98 8.52 -27.18
CA LYS A 86 -0.07 7.70 -27.80
C LYS A 86 -1.42 7.90 -27.10
N VAL A 87 -1.45 7.85 -25.77
CA VAL A 87 -2.68 7.96 -24.95
C VAL A 87 -3.15 9.40 -24.85
N LYS A 88 -2.22 10.38 -24.86
CA LYS A 88 -2.48 11.82 -24.70
C LYS A 88 -3.32 12.14 -23.46
N PRO A 89 -2.91 11.68 -22.26
CA PRO A 89 -3.68 11.91 -21.06
C PRO A 89 -3.75 13.39 -20.71
N LYS A 90 -4.87 13.83 -20.14
CA LYS A 90 -5.03 15.22 -19.67
C LYS A 90 -4.23 15.47 -18.39
N ILE A 91 -4.02 14.42 -17.58
CA ILE A 91 -3.34 14.49 -16.29
C ILE A 91 -2.73 13.13 -15.93
N ILE A 92 -1.64 13.13 -15.18
CA ILE A 92 -1.05 11.93 -14.61
C ILE A 92 -1.11 12.04 -13.08
N PHE A 93 -1.67 11.01 -12.44
CA PHE A 93 -1.64 10.85 -10.99
C PHE A 93 -0.59 9.83 -10.60
N SER A 94 0.33 10.23 -9.71
CA SER A 94 1.45 9.43 -9.22
C SER A 94 1.31 9.18 -7.73
N LYS A 95 1.12 7.92 -7.35
CA LYS A 95 1.15 7.50 -5.93
C LYS A 95 2.57 7.32 -5.39
N GLY A 96 3.57 7.34 -6.27
CA GLY A 96 4.95 7.10 -5.91
C GLY A 96 5.41 5.65 -6.15
N GLY A 97 6.53 5.29 -5.52
CA GLY A 97 7.28 4.09 -5.89
C GLY A 97 8.22 4.34 -7.06
N PHE A 98 9.27 3.51 -7.20
CA PHE A 98 10.30 3.78 -8.20
C PHE A 98 9.82 3.73 -9.66
N VAL A 99 8.75 2.97 -9.93
CA VAL A 99 8.15 2.90 -11.27
C VAL A 99 7.52 4.23 -11.69
N SER A 100 7.11 5.08 -10.75
CA SER A 100 6.52 6.37 -11.07
C SER A 100 7.56 7.41 -11.53
N VAL A 101 8.83 7.26 -11.16
CA VAL A 101 9.88 8.24 -11.49
C VAL A 101 10.04 8.43 -13.01
N PRO A 102 10.25 7.38 -13.84
CA PRO A 102 10.31 7.57 -15.28
C PRO A 102 9.01 8.14 -15.87
N VAL A 103 7.85 7.81 -15.31
CA VAL A 103 6.56 8.33 -15.79
C VAL A 103 6.43 9.84 -15.55
N VAL A 104 6.79 10.30 -14.35
CA VAL A 104 6.72 11.72 -13.97
C VAL A 104 7.68 12.57 -14.83
N ILE A 105 8.90 12.06 -15.08
CA ILE A 105 9.88 12.73 -15.94
C ILE A 105 9.35 12.79 -17.39
N ALA A 106 8.84 11.67 -17.92
CA ALA A 106 8.25 11.61 -19.25
C ALA A 106 7.05 12.55 -19.42
N ALA A 107 6.20 12.64 -18.39
CA ALA A 107 5.06 13.58 -18.37
C ALA A 107 5.52 15.02 -18.49
N LYS A 108 6.58 15.42 -17.78
CA LYS A 108 7.17 16.75 -17.89
C LYS A 108 7.67 17.03 -19.31
N LEU A 109 8.36 16.04 -19.92
CA LEU A 109 8.83 16.17 -21.32
C LEU A 109 7.69 16.25 -22.33
N ALA A 110 6.53 15.69 -22.01
CA ALA A 110 5.33 15.75 -22.84
C ALA A 110 4.40 16.94 -22.50
N ASN A 111 4.77 17.81 -21.56
CA ASN A 111 3.95 18.89 -21.02
C ASN A 111 2.58 18.44 -20.48
N VAL A 112 2.52 17.24 -19.90
CA VAL A 112 1.32 16.73 -19.22
C VAL A 112 1.42 17.05 -17.72
N PRO A 113 0.41 17.67 -17.11
CA PRO A 113 0.42 17.95 -15.68
C PRO A 113 0.46 16.68 -14.84
N VAL A 114 1.22 16.72 -13.74
CA VAL A 114 1.39 15.60 -12.82
C VAL A 114 0.92 16.01 -11.45
N VAL A 115 0.05 15.18 -10.87
CA VAL A 115 -0.33 15.23 -9.46
C VAL A 115 0.36 14.10 -8.71
N VAL A 116 1.04 14.44 -7.62
CA VAL A 116 1.74 13.48 -6.76
C VAL A 116 0.98 13.31 -5.46
N HIS A 117 0.92 12.10 -4.94
CA HIS A 117 0.36 11.82 -3.61
C HIS A 117 1.43 11.27 -2.68
N GLU A 118 1.55 11.86 -1.47
CA GLU A 118 2.43 11.40 -0.41
C GLU A 118 1.60 10.95 0.80
N SER A 119 1.84 9.73 1.25
CA SER A 119 1.10 9.16 2.37
C SER A 119 1.88 9.10 3.68
N ASP A 120 3.19 9.24 3.64
CA ASP A 120 4.03 9.25 4.85
C ASP A 120 4.28 10.69 5.34
N VAL A 121 4.61 10.83 6.62
CA VAL A 121 4.96 12.14 7.21
C VAL A 121 6.14 12.77 6.49
N THR A 122 7.12 11.98 6.06
CA THR A 122 8.25 12.47 5.27
C THR A 122 8.21 11.93 3.84
N PRO A 123 8.38 12.79 2.80
CA PRO A 123 8.32 12.36 1.43
C PRO A 123 9.32 11.25 1.09
N GLY A 124 8.83 10.21 0.44
CA GLY A 124 9.63 9.10 -0.06
C GLY A 124 10.63 9.55 -1.14
N LEU A 125 11.72 8.78 -1.34
CA LEU A 125 12.75 9.15 -2.31
C LEU A 125 12.19 9.31 -3.73
N ALA A 126 11.31 8.42 -4.16
CA ALA A 126 10.65 8.53 -5.46
C ALA A 126 9.84 9.83 -5.58
N ASN A 127 9.09 10.18 -4.53
CA ASN A 127 8.34 11.43 -4.49
C ASN A 127 9.27 12.63 -4.42
N LYS A 128 10.36 12.61 -3.64
CA LYS A 128 11.38 13.69 -3.64
C LYS A 128 11.93 13.97 -5.03
N ILE A 129 12.16 12.93 -5.84
CA ILE A 129 12.59 13.08 -7.25
C ILE A 129 11.46 13.63 -8.11
N ALA A 130 10.20 13.27 -7.82
CA ALA A 130 9.02 13.70 -8.58
C ALA A 130 8.59 15.15 -8.27
N LEU A 131 8.83 15.65 -7.04
CA LEU A 131 8.39 16.97 -6.58
C LEU A 131 8.71 18.13 -7.53
N PRO A 132 9.93 18.26 -8.12
CA PRO A 132 10.24 19.36 -9.05
C PRO A 132 9.38 19.36 -10.32
N PHE A 133 8.83 18.21 -10.68
CA PHE A 133 8.03 18.01 -11.90
C PHE A 133 6.52 18.04 -11.61
N ALA A 134 6.12 17.99 -10.34
CA ALA A 134 4.74 17.99 -9.94
C ALA A 134 4.07 19.33 -10.16
N SER A 135 2.86 19.31 -10.71
CA SER A 135 1.97 20.47 -10.79
C SER A 135 1.23 20.69 -9.49
N HIS A 136 0.88 19.59 -8.79
CA HIS A 136 0.25 19.62 -7.47
C HIS A 136 0.63 18.39 -6.64
N ILE A 137 0.53 18.52 -5.31
CA ILE A 137 0.91 17.47 -4.36
C ILE A 137 -0.20 17.33 -3.33
N PHE A 138 -0.76 16.13 -3.20
CA PHE A 138 -1.67 15.80 -2.11
C PHE A 138 -0.93 15.05 -1.01
N THR A 139 -1.23 15.38 0.25
CA THR A 139 -0.64 14.72 1.42
C THR A 139 -1.70 14.21 2.37
N VAL A 140 -1.33 13.17 3.12
CA VAL A 140 -2.19 12.60 4.16
C VAL A 140 -2.02 13.34 5.48
N PHE A 141 -0.79 13.65 5.86
CA PHE A 141 -0.46 14.33 7.13
C PHE A 141 -0.22 15.82 6.91
N LYS A 142 -0.67 16.63 7.87
CA LYS A 142 -0.38 18.08 7.87
C LYS A 142 1.10 18.35 8.04
N GLU A 143 1.79 17.53 8.81
CA GLU A 143 3.23 17.61 9.08
C GLU A 143 4.06 17.47 7.82
N THR A 144 3.55 16.76 6.81
CA THR A 144 4.23 16.61 5.51
C THR A 144 4.35 17.96 4.78
N MET A 145 3.42 18.88 5.01
CA MET A 145 3.40 20.19 4.35
C MET A 145 4.68 21.00 4.58
N GLN A 146 5.33 20.87 5.76
CA GLN A 146 6.59 21.56 6.07
C GLN A 146 7.77 21.12 5.17
N HIS A 147 7.64 19.97 4.49
CA HIS A 147 8.66 19.42 3.59
C HIS A 147 8.38 19.72 2.11
N LEU A 148 7.33 20.47 1.81
CA LEU A 148 6.80 20.67 0.47
C LEU A 148 6.68 22.17 0.13
N PRO A 149 6.68 22.53 -1.17
CA PRO A 149 6.35 23.90 -1.61
C PRO A 149 4.89 24.22 -1.25
N ASN A 150 4.67 25.29 -0.48
CA ASN A 150 3.34 25.66 0.04
C ASN A 150 2.32 26.00 -1.06
N ASP A 151 2.79 26.50 -2.20
CA ASP A 151 1.97 26.90 -3.35
C ASP A 151 1.42 25.73 -4.16
N LYS A 152 1.96 24.52 -3.95
CA LYS A 152 1.63 23.32 -4.75
C LYS A 152 1.09 22.14 -3.92
N ALA A 153 0.99 22.29 -2.61
CA ALA A 153 0.63 21.18 -1.75
C ALA A 153 -0.70 21.42 -1.02
N THR A 154 -1.49 20.36 -0.91
CA THR A 154 -2.74 20.35 -0.13
C THR A 154 -2.81 19.09 0.72
N CYS A 155 -3.10 19.24 2.01
CA CYS A 155 -3.39 18.12 2.89
C CYS A 155 -4.85 17.71 2.74
N THR A 156 -5.09 16.51 2.21
CA THR A 156 -6.44 15.96 1.98
C THR A 156 -6.84 14.90 3.01
N GLY A 157 -5.90 14.42 3.81
CA GLY A 157 -6.08 13.21 4.60
C GLY A 157 -5.97 11.94 3.75
N SER A 158 -6.28 10.80 4.35
CA SER A 158 -6.21 9.50 3.68
C SER A 158 -7.50 9.19 2.92
N ILE A 159 -7.36 8.53 1.78
CA ILE A 159 -8.49 7.98 1.03
C ILE A 159 -8.67 6.54 1.48
N ILE A 160 -9.85 6.23 2.00
CA ILE A 160 -10.20 4.89 2.47
C ILE A 160 -11.09 4.22 1.42
N ARG A 161 -10.79 2.96 1.13
CA ARG A 161 -11.58 2.15 0.20
C ARG A 161 -13.00 1.94 0.74
N GLN A 162 -14.02 2.23 -0.05
CA GLN A 162 -15.42 2.11 0.36
C GLN A 162 -15.75 0.69 0.82
N GLN A 163 -15.21 -0.33 0.14
CA GLN A 163 -15.44 -1.74 0.49
C GLN A 163 -15.06 -2.09 1.94
N LEU A 164 -14.15 -1.34 2.57
CA LEU A 164 -13.78 -1.59 3.97
C LEU A 164 -14.93 -1.29 4.95
N PHE A 165 -15.92 -0.47 4.57
CA PHE A 165 -17.09 -0.17 5.38
C PHE A 165 -18.23 -1.18 5.18
N GLU A 166 -18.10 -2.11 4.24
CA GLU A 166 -19.12 -3.12 3.89
C GLU A 166 -18.88 -4.47 4.60
N GLY A 167 -17.94 -4.49 5.58
CA GLY A 167 -17.62 -5.67 6.35
C GLY A 167 -18.77 -6.14 7.23
N ASP A 168 -18.83 -7.44 7.46
CA ASP A 168 -19.82 -8.11 8.29
C ASP A 168 -19.16 -9.02 9.33
N LYS A 169 -19.56 -8.84 10.59
CA LYS A 169 -18.99 -9.60 11.71
C LYS A 169 -19.33 -11.08 11.63
N GLU A 170 -20.52 -11.44 11.20
CA GLU A 170 -20.97 -12.86 11.14
C GLU A 170 -20.25 -13.58 10.01
N ARG A 171 -20.06 -12.91 8.85
CA ARG A 171 -19.20 -13.45 7.79
C ARG A 171 -17.77 -13.67 8.28
N GLY A 172 -17.21 -12.72 9.02
CA GLY A 172 -15.88 -12.84 9.62
C GLY A 172 -15.78 -14.00 10.62
N LEU A 173 -16.76 -14.19 11.49
CA LEU A 173 -16.84 -15.33 12.41
C LEU A 173 -16.84 -16.66 11.66
N LYS A 174 -17.69 -16.78 10.64
CA LYS A 174 -17.80 -17.97 9.80
C LYS A 174 -16.50 -18.27 9.06
N LEU A 175 -15.87 -17.24 8.48
CA LEU A 175 -14.59 -17.35 7.77
C LEU A 175 -13.49 -17.90 8.68
N CYS A 176 -13.44 -17.41 9.92
CA CYS A 176 -12.42 -17.79 10.88
C CYS A 176 -12.77 -19.08 11.65
N GLY A 177 -14.03 -19.55 11.60
CA GLY A 177 -14.51 -20.68 12.39
C GLY A 177 -14.56 -20.38 13.88
N PHE A 178 -14.92 -19.14 14.27
CA PHE A 178 -15.05 -18.71 15.66
C PHE A 178 -16.51 -18.68 16.11
N GLU A 179 -16.77 -19.06 17.38
CA GLU A 179 -18.12 -19.07 17.96
C GLU A 179 -18.60 -17.71 18.48
N GLY A 180 -17.76 -16.67 18.42
CA GLY A 180 -18.13 -15.31 18.86
C GLY A 180 -18.16 -15.10 20.39
N ASN A 181 -17.70 -16.06 21.18
CA ASN A 181 -17.68 -16.03 22.64
C ASN A 181 -16.49 -15.27 23.24
N LYS A 182 -15.44 -15.01 22.46
CA LYS A 182 -14.25 -14.28 22.87
C LYS A 182 -14.04 -13.04 22.00
N LYS A 183 -13.29 -12.08 22.55
CA LYS A 183 -12.79 -10.94 21.76
C LYS A 183 -11.79 -11.41 20.72
N VAL A 184 -11.76 -10.72 19.57
CA VAL A 184 -10.88 -11.06 18.46
C VAL A 184 -9.72 -10.09 18.36
N LEU A 185 -8.51 -10.63 18.39
CA LEU A 185 -7.26 -9.92 18.14
C LEU A 185 -6.82 -10.19 16.69
N LEU A 186 -6.76 -9.13 15.89
CA LEU A 186 -6.15 -9.19 14.55
C LEU A 186 -4.67 -8.82 14.64
N VAL A 187 -3.80 -9.66 14.09
CA VAL A 187 -2.36 -9.39 13.98
C VAL A 187 -1.95 -9.40 12.52
N MET A 188 -1.33 -8.31 12.04
CA MET A 188 -0.92 -8.19 10.64
C MET A 188 0.40 -7.44 10.45
N GLY A 189 1.28 -7.99 9.63
CA GLY A 189 2.62 -7.46 9.35
C GLY A 189 2.73 -6.63 8.06
N GLY A 190 1.60 -6.35 7.39
CA GLY A 190 1.56 -5.82 6.03
C GLY A 190 1.49 -6.94 4.98
N SER A 191 1.43 -6.61 3.68
CA SER A 191 1.22 -7.56 2.57
C SER A 191 2.29 -8.66 2.47
N LEU A 192 3.53 -8.37 2.83
CA LEU A 192 4.62 -9.34 2.84
C LEU A 192 4.76 -10.08 4.18
N GLY A 193 3.95 -9.71 5.16
CA GLY A 193 4.09 -10.21 6.52
C GLY A 193 5.28 -9.60 7.27
N SER A 194 5.49 -10.07 8.49
CA SER A 194 6.60 -9.65 9.35
C SER A 194 7.06 -10.81 10.22
N VAL A 195 8.20 -11.41 9.87
CA VAL A 195 8.77 -12.56 10.62
C VAL A 195 8.82 -12.26 12.12
N ILE A 196 9.31 -11.09 12.52
CA ILE A 196 9.41 -10.72 13.96
C ILE A 196 8.03 -10.70 14.64
N LEU A 197 7.00 -10.17 13.97
CA LEU A 197 5.63 -10.17 14.50
C LEU A 197 5.05 -11.58 14.52
N ASN A 198 5.27 -12.36 13.47
CA ASN A 198 4.80 -13.73 13.37
C ASN A 198 5.39 -14.58 14.49
N ASP A 199 6.72 -14.49 14.71
CA ASP A 199 7.42 -15.26 15.74
C ASP A 199 6.99 -14.83 17.15
N ALA A 200 6.89 -13.51 17.40
CA ALA A 200 6.44 -13.00 18.68
C ALA A 200 5.01 -13.43 19.00
N LEU A 201 4.09 -13.40 18.03
CA LEU A 201 2.72 -13.86 18.22
C LEU A 201 2.70 -15.37 18.51
N ARG A 202 3.34 -16.17 17.65
CA ARG A 202 3.34 -17.64 17.76
C ARG A 202 3.95 -18.11 19.07
N GLY A 203 5.03 -17.48 19.52
CA GLY A 203 5.67 -17.77 20.80
C GLY A 203 4.79 -17.48 22.03
N ASN A 204 3.75 -16.64 21.87
CA ASN A 204 2.87 -16.22 22.97
C ASN A 204 1.42 -16.73 22.83
N LEU A 205 1.12 -17.60 21.86
CA LEU A 205 -0.25 -18.10 21.62
C LEU A 205 -0.88 -18.72 22.88
N LYS A 206 -0.13 -19.53 23.64
CA LYS A 206 -0.62 -20.18 24.89
C LYS A 206 -1.10 -19.16 25.93
N GLN A 207 -0.53 -17.96 25.94
CA GLN A 207 -0.90 -16.90 26.89
C GLN A 207 -2.08 -16.05 26.38
N LEU A 208 -2.22 -15.90 25.07
CA LEU A 208 -3.23 -15.05 24.44
C LEU A 208 -4.56 -15.77 24.21
N LEU A 209 -4.54 -17.03 23.80
CA LEU A 209 -5.74 -17.81 23.44
C LEU A 209 -6.77 -17.99 24.55
N PRO A 210 -6.42 -18.02 25.86
CA PRO A 210 -7.45 -18.00 26.90
C PRO A 210 -8.35 -16.76 26.85
N THR A 211 -7.82 -15.62 26.41
CA THR A 211 -8.53 -14.33 26.39
C THR A 211 -9.10 -13.97 25.02
N PHE A 212 -8.38 -14.30 23.95
CA PHE A 212 -8.70 -13.89 22.60
C PHE A 212 -8.86 -15.06 21.64
N ASN A 213 -9.76 -14.91 20.68
CA ASN A 213 -9.59 -15.54 19.38
C ASN A 213 -8.63 -14.69 18.54
N ILE A 214 -7.77 -15.31 17.75
CA ILE A 214 -6.69 -14.61 17.04
C ILE A 214 -6.80 -14.86 15.54
N VAL A 215 -6.90 -13.78 14.77
CA VAL A 215 -6.73 -13.77 13.32
C VAL A 215 -5.33 -13.25 13.00
N HIS A 216 -4.55 -14.02 12.25
CA HIS A 216 -3.17 -13.69 11.91
C HIS A 216 -2.97 -13.61 10.40
N LEU A 217 -2.78 -12.40 9.86
CA LEU A 217 -2.36 -12.20 8.48
C LEU A 217 -0.82 -12.26 8.43
N CYS A 218 -0.30 -13.47 8.23
CA CYS A 218 1.13 -13.74 8.40
C CYS A 218 2.00 -13.36 7.20
N GLY A 219 1.40 -13.09 6.03
CA GLY A 219 2.10 -12.79 4.79
C GLY A 219 2.40 -14.05 3.94
N LYS A 220 2.56 -13.85 2.63
CA LYS A 220 2.77 -14.93 1.65
C LYS A 220 3.98 -15.80 2.01
N GLY A 221 3.81 -17.12 2.02
CA GLY A 221 4.85 -18.10 2.34
C GLY A 221 5.18 -18.22 3.84
N ASN A 222 4.36 -17.63 4.72
CA ASN A 222 4.62 -17.63 6.15
C ASN A 222 3.56 -18.41 6.97
N LEU A 223 2.76 -19.26 6.35
CA LEU A 223 1.89 -20.17 7.08
C LEU A 223 2.73 -21.14 7.92
N ASP A 224 2.24 -21.44 9.11
CA ASP A 224 2.80 -22.50 9.97
C ASP A 224 1.79 -23.65 10.03
N GLU A 225 2.07 -24.70 9.28
CA GLU A 225 1.17 -25.87 9.17
C GLU A 225 0.92 -26.56 10.51
N SER A 226 1.88 -26.50 11.44
CA SER A 226 1.75 -27.10 12.77
C SER A 226 0.67 -26.41 13.64
N LEU A 227 0.27 -25.20 13.29
CA LEU A 227 -0.68 -24.37 14.03
C LEU A 227 -2.08 -24.30 13.38
N ILE A 228 -2.33 -25.00 12.27
CA ILE A 228 -3.61 -24.93 11.52
C ILE A 228 -4.79 -25.40 12.39
N HIS A 229 -4.56 -26.39 13.28
CA HIS A 229 -5.61 -26.99 14.11
C HIS A 229 -5.69 -26.40 15.52
N VAL A 230 -4.96 -25.30 15.79
CA VAL A 230 -5.02 -24.64 17.09
C VAL A 230 -6.37 -23.92 17.24
N GLU A 231 -7.15 -24.34 18.24
CA GLU A 231 -8.45 -23.75 18.53
C GLU A 231 -8.31 -22.26 18.89
N GLY A 232 -9.18 -21.41 18.30
CA GLY A 232 -9.15 -19.97 18.52
C GLY A 232 -8.04 -19.23 17.77
N TYR A 233 -7.24 -19.92 16.93
CA TYR A 233 -6.21 -19.32 16.10
C TYR A 233 -6.43 -19.61 14.62
N ARG A 234 -6.47 -18.56 13.81
CA ARG A 234 -6.64 -18.68 12.36
C ARG A 234 -5.58 -17.87 11.63
N GLN A 235 -4.87 -18.51 10.70
CA GLN A 235 -3.84 -17.88 9.88
C GLN A 235 -4.33 -17.71 8.43
N PHE A 236 -3.94 -16.60 7.82
CA PHE A 236 -4.07 -16.35 6.39
C PHE A 236 -2.76 -15.76 5.87
N GLU A 237 -2.30 -16.17 4.69
CA GLU A 237 -1.17 -15.54 4.03
C GLU A 237 -1.50 -14.13 3.57
N TYR A 238 -2.63 -14.01 2.93
CA TYR A 238 -3.16 -12.77 2.38
C TYR A 238 -4.69 -12.87 2.26
N VAL A 239 -5.37 -11.76 2.41
CA VAL A 239 -6.81 -11.63 2.20
C VAL A 239 -7.08 -10.38 1.38
N THR A 240 -8.09 -10.40 0.54
CA THR A 240 -8.54 -9.29 -0.31
C THR A 240 -9.94 -8.83 0.10
N ASP A 241 -10.95 -9.49 -0.43
CA ASP A 241 -12.35 -9.12 -0.22
C ASP A 241 -12.80 -9.40 1.22
N GLU A 242 -12.23 -10.43 1.85
CA GLU A 242 -12.52 -10.82 3.22
C GLU A 242 -11.89 -9.88 4.27
N LEU A 243 -11.00 -8.98 3.87
CA LEU A 243 -10.34 -8.06 4.81
C LEU A 243 -11.34 -7.19 5.55
N SER A 244 -12.40 -6.74 4.89
CA SER A 244 -13.46 -5.95 5.50
C SER A 244 -14.15 -6.72 6.64
N ASP A 245 -14.52 -7.97 6.41
CA ASP A 245 -15.17 -8.84 7.41
C ASP A 245 -14.27 -9.13 8.60
N ILE A 246 -12.97 -9.39 8.34
CA ILE A 246 -11.97 -9.59 9.38
C ILE A 246 -11.78 -8.30 10.21
N LEU A 247 -11.72 -7.14 9.57
CA LEU A 247 -11.62 -5.87 10.28
C LEU A 247 -12.87 -5.57 11.11
N PHE A 248 -14.07 -5.87 10.60
CA PHE A 248 -15.31 -5.72 11.37
C PHE A 248 -15.36 -6.68 12.56
N LEU A 249 -14.89 -7.90 12.39
CA LEU A 249 -14.79 -8.91 13.45
C LEU A 249 -13.79 -8.49 14.55
N ALA A 250 -12.67 -7.87 14.19
CA ALA A 250 -11.58 -7.52 15.10
C ALA A 250 -12.01 -6.51 16.17
N ASN A 251 -11.73 -6.80 17.44
CA ASN A 251 -11.87 -5.88 18.56
C ASN A 251 -10.61 -5.06 18.81
N PHE A 252 -9.44 -5.64 18.53
CA PHE A 252 -8.12 -5.01 18.66
C PHE A 252 -7.24 -5.40 17.48
N VAL A 253 -6.35 -4.49 17.10
CA VAL A 253 -5.40 -4.73 16.02
C VAL A 253 -3.97 -4.55 16.51
N VAL A 254 -3.09 -5.48 16.18
CA VAL A 254 -1.64 -5.32 16.30
C VAL A 254 -1.07 -5.29 14.88
N SER A 255 -0.41 -4.19 14.52
CA SER A 255 0.05 -4.01 13.14
C SER A 255 1.36 -3.25 13.04
N ARG A 256 1.97 -3.30 11.85
CA ARG A 256 2.98 -2.33 11.45
C ARG A 256 2.35 -0.95 11.26
N ALA A 257 3.16 0.10 11.42
CA ALA A 257 2.70 1.48 11.33
C ALA A 257 2.80 2.04 9.89
N GLY A 258 2.24 1.30 8.92
CA GLY A 258 2.04 1.82 7.57
C GLY A 258 0.90 2.85 7.55
N SER A 259 1.10 3.99 6.91
CA SER A 259 0.14 5.08 6.88
C SER A 259 -1.27 4.61 6.46
N ASN A 260 -1.40 3.89 5.34
CA ASN A 260 -2.71 3.44 4.86
C ASN A 260 -3.44 2.59 5.92
N SER A 261 -2.74 1.61 6.52
CA SER A 261 -3.34 0.74 7.54
C SER A 261 -3.78 1.50 8.78
N ILE A 262 -2.98 2.47 9.25
CA ILE A 262 -3.35 3.33 10.38
C ILE A 262 -4.67 4.03 10.10
N PHE A 263 -4.79 4.68 8.94
CA PHE A 263 -6.01 5.41 8.60
C PHE A 263 -7.21 4.50 8.33
N GLU A 264 -7.01 3.30 7.79
CA GLU A 264 -8.06 2.28 7.69
C GLU A 264 -8.57 1.88 9.09
N PHE A 265 -7.68 1.65 10.06
CA PHE A 265 -8.08 1.32 11.43
C PHE A 265 -8.76 2.49 12.13
N LEU A 266 -8.27 3.72 11.95
CA LEU A 266 -8.91 4.92 12.48
C LEU A 266 -10.32 5.11 11.92
N ALA A 267 -10.49 4.96 10.61
CA ALA A 267 -11.80 5.08 9.95
C ALA A 267 -12.81 4.03 10.44
N LEU A 268 -12.33 2.84 10.80
CA LEU A 268 -13.14 1.76 11.35
C LEU A 268 -13.20 1.77 12.90
N HIS A 269 -12.68 2.82 13.55
CA HIS A 269 -12.62 2.97 15.02
C HIS A 269 -12.00 1.76 15.73
N LYS A 270 -10.94 1.17 15.15
CA LYS A 270 -10.27 0.00 15.75
C LYS A 270 -9.17 0.44 16.70
N PRO A 271 -9.24 0.06 17.99
CA PRO A 271 -8.09 0.19 18.89
C PRO A 271 -6.90 -0.58 18.33
N MET A 272 -5.73 0.06 18.28
CA MET A 272 -4.56 -0.51 17.65
C MET A 272 -3.31 -0.37 18.50
N LEU A 273 -2.46 -1.41 18.46
CA LEU A 273 -1.07 -1.38 18.91
C LEU A 273 -0.16 -1.36 17.69
N LEU A 274 0.57 -0.27 17.50
CA LEU A 274 1.46 -0.11 16.37
C LEU A 274 2.88 -0.54 16.72
N ILE A 275 3.47 -1.38 15.89
CA ILE A 275 4.84 -1.86 16.01
C ILE A 275 5.61 -1.43 14.75
N PRO A 276 6.19 -0.22 14.73
CA PRO A 276 6.86 0.31 13.56
C PRO A 276 8.10 -0.49 13.18
N LEU A 277 8.49 -0.42 11.91
CA LEU A 277 9.80 -0.89 11.46
C LEU A 277 10.89 -0.02 12.10
N SER A 278 11.98 -0.66 12.54
CA SER A 278 13.12 0.08 13.11
C SER A 278 13.77 0.99 12.06
N ALA A 279 14.36 2.10 12.51
CA ALA A 279 15.09 3.03 11.65
C ALA A 279 16.27 2.37 10.92
N ALA A 280 16.85 1.31 11.49
CA ALA A 280 17.92 0.53 10.86
C ALA A 280 17.44 -0.26 9.61
N LYS A 281 16.16 -0.62 9.55
CA LYS A 281 15.55 -1.40 8.44
C LYS A 281 14.67 -0.57 7.51
N SER A 282 14.36 0.68 7.90
CA SER A 282 13.50 1.60 7.15
C SER A 282 14.07 3.02 7.17
N ARG A 283 13.33 4.00 6.65
CA ARG A 283 13.66 5.43 6.77
C ARG A 283 13.23 6.02 8.12
N GLY A 284 12.59 5.24 8.98
CA GLY A 284 11.95 5.73 10.19
C GLY A 284 10.54 6.29 9.97
N ASP A 285 10.02 6.26 8.75
CA ASP A 285 8.68 6.74 8.39
C ASP A 285 7.59 6.12 9.27
N GLN A 286 7.66 4.79 9.50
CA GLN A 286 6.66 4.13 10.35
C GLN A 286 6.74 4.58 11.83
N ILE A 287 7.90 4.98 12.31
CA ILE A 287 8.04 5.55 13.66
C ILE A 287 7.34 6.91 13.71
N LEU A 288 7.53 7.74 12.68
CA LEU A 288 6.88 9.04 12.58
C LEU A 288 5.36 8.90 12.39
N ASN A 289 4.91 7.94 11.58
CA ASN A 289 3.49 7.70 11.36
C ASN A 289 2.77 7.20 12.63
N ALA A 290 3.50 6.56 13.58
CA ALA A 290 2.92 6.00 14.80
C ALA A 290 2.83 7.02 15.95
N ASN A 291 3.53 8.15 15.86
CA ASN A 291 3.54 9.24 16.86
C ASN A 291 2.50 10.30 16.54
#